data_0392c7c7170ea865609df78855c47eef
#
_entry.id   0392c7c7170ea865609df78855c47eef
#
_cell.length_a   1.000
_cell.length_b   1.000
_cell.length_c   1.000
_cell.angle_alpha   90.00
_cell.angle_beta   90.00
_cell.angle_gamma   90.00
#
_symmetry.space_group_name_H-M   'P 1'
#
loop_
_entity.id
_entity.type
_entity.pdbx_description
1 polymer ?
#
loop_
_entity_poly.entity_id
_entity_poly.type
_entity_poly.pdbx_seq_one_letter_code
_entity_poly.pdbx_strand_id
1 'polypeptide(L)'
;IDELLEIKVNILIVDDNSPDKTYDVVEKYFGNNEKVNILIREKKLGLGSAYRDGFKWGLDNGFEYLVEMDADFSHQVNDLKALLLEKDEKNIILGSRYVSQGKVLGWSKRRSLLSKYANNFSSFITKSKINDMTSGFRIYSKYSLEKINYQNTKNNGYAFQIEMTVLAINNGVKIIEIPITFVERESGKSKMNSRIIIEALKYLFLYRFKK
;
A
#
# COMPACT_ATOMS: atom_id res chain seq x y z
N ILE A 1 -15.58 -4.37 4.53
CA ILE A 1 -15.29 -5.39 5.57
C ILE A 1 -15.96 -6.70 5.18
N ASP A 2 -17.27 -6.72 4.93
CA ASP A 2 -18.03 -7.95 4.66
C ASP A 2 -17.39 -8.82 3.57
N GLU A 3 -17.08 -8.27 2.40
CA GLU A 3 -16.44 -9.00 1.32
C GLU A 3 -15.06 -9.58 1.71
N LEU A 4 -14.32 -8.91 2.60
CA LEU A 4 -13.04 -9.42 3.12
C LEU A 4 -13.26 -10.56 4.10
N LEU A 5 -14.32 -10.51 4.92
CA LEU A 5 -14.67 -11.60 5.82
C LEU A 5 -15.07 -12.88 5.08
N GLU A 6 -15.69 -12.76 3.89
CA GLU A 6 -16.02 -13.91 3.04
C GLU A 6 -14.77 -14.68 2.60
N ILE A 7 -13.66 -14.03 2.38
CA ILE A 7 -12.38 -14.68 2.04
C ILE A 7 -11.55 -15.11 3.27
N LYS A 8 -12.15 -15.00 4.46
CA LYS A 8 -11.61 -15.51 5.73
C LYS A 8 -10.26 -14.91 6.15
N VAL A 9 -9.96 -13.68 5.77
CA VAL A 9 -8.79 -12.93 6.25
C VAL A 9 -9.07 -12.24 7.58
N ASN A 10 -8.03 -11.95 8.34
CA ASN A 10 -8.11 -11.03 9.47
C ASN A 10 -7.96 -9.60 8.96
N ILE A 11 -8.69 -8.67 9.55
CA ILE A 11 -8.76 -7.28 9.14
C ILE A 11 -8.28 -6.41 10.29
N LEU A 12 -7.34 -5.52 10.00
CA LEU A 12 -6.95 -4.44 10.89
C LEU A 12 -7.31 -3.11 10.24
N ILE A 13 -8.22 -2.39 10.86
CA ILE A 13 -8.53 -1.00 10.50
C ILE A 13 -7.58 -0.09 11.30
N VAL A 14 -6.75 0.66 10.59
CA VAL A 14 -5.86 1.66 11.21
C VAL A 14 -6.50 3.03 11.02
N ASP A 15 -7.02 3.59 12.10
CA ASP A 15 -7.75 4.85 12.08
C ASP A 15 -6.95 5.98 12.76
N ASP A 16 -6.77 7.09 12.05
CA ASP A 16 -6.03 8.27 12.50
C ASP A 16 -6.89 9.22 13.39
N ASN A 17 -7.79 8.66 14.19
CA ASN A 17 -8.79 9.41 14.96
C ASN A 17 -9.65 10.28 14.02
N SER A 18 -10.25 9.61 13.05
CA SER A 18 -11.00 10.26 11.98
C SER A 18 -12.20 11.06 12.51
N PRO A 19 -12.39 12.31 12.05
CA PRO A 19 -13.44 13.18 12.58
C PRO A 19 -14.86 12.71 12.27
N ASP A 20 -15.02 11.83 11.28
CA ASP A 20 -16.27 11.16 10.94
C ASP A 20 -16.56 9.93 11.82
N LYS A 21 -15.71 9.69 12.82
CA LYS A 21 -15.84 8.58 13.76
C LYS A 21 -15.94 7.20 13.09
N THR A 22 -15.12 6.99 12.07
CA THR A 22 -15.03 5.71 11.36
C THR A 22 -14.91 4.53 12.34
N TYR A 23 -14.10 4.67 13.41
CA TYR A 23 -13.93 3.61 14.41
C TYR A 23 -15.23 3.26 15.13
N ASP A 24 -16.11 4.25 15.48
CA ASP A 24 -17.41 3.98 16.13
C ASP A 24 -18.29 3.13 15.22
N VAL A 25 -18.26 3.39 13.92
CA VAL A 25 -19.02 2.62 12.93
C VAL A 25 -18.50 1.19 12.85
N VAL A 26 -17.17 1.00 12.79
CA VAL A 26 -16.58 -0.33 12.74
C VAL A 26 -16.87 -1.10 14.02
N GLU A 27 -16.70 -0.47 15.18
CA GLU A 27 -16.99 -1.08 16.48
C GLU A 27 -18.44 -1.50 16.60
N LYS A 28 -19.37 -0.64 16.18
CA LYS A 28 -20.80 -0.93 16.22
C LYS A 28 -21.22 -2.15 15.41
N TYR A 29 -20.66 -2.31 14.20
CA TYR A 29 -21.08 -3.38 13.27
C TYR A 29 -20.21 -4.62 13.33
N PHE A 30 -18.96 -4.50 13.78
CA PHE A 30 -17.97 -5.57 13.72
C PHE A 30 -17.22 -5.82 15.03
N GLY A 31 -17.49 -5.04 16.11
CA GLY A 31 -16.77 -5.15 17.39
C GLY A 31 -16.82 -6.53 18.06
N ASN A 32 -17.84 -7.34 17.73
CA ASN A 32 -17.93 -8.72 18.21
C ASN A 32 -17.29 -9.75 17.25
N ASN A 33 -16.68 -9.32 16.15
CA ASN A 33 -16.06 -10.21 15.19
C ASN A 33 -14.55 -10.35 15.47
N GLU A 34 -14.12 -11.49 15.94
CA GLU A 34 -12.71 -11.78 16.31
C GLU A 34 -11.70 -11.55 15.16
N LYS A 35 -12.18 -11.51 13.91
CA LYS A 35 -11.33 -11.24 12.74
C LYS A 35 -11.19 -9.77 12.40
N VAL A 36 -11.95 -8.89 13.05
CA VAL A 36 -11.91 -7.45 12.80
C VAL A 36 -11.30 -6.74 14.00
N ASN A 37 -10.20 -6.08 13.78
CA ASN A 37 -9.47 -5.34 14.81
C ASN A 37 -9.35 -3.88 14.41
N ILE A 38 -9.27 -3.00 15.38
CA ILE A 38 -9.12 -1.56 15.18
C ILE A 38 -7.89 -1.07 15.93
N LEU A 39 -7.02 -0.35 15.24
CA LEU A 39 -5.90 0.38 15.81
C LEU A 39 -6.17 1.87 15.70
N ILE A 40 -6.61 2.48 16.79
CA ILE A 40 -6.87 3.92 16.85
C ILE A 40 -5.55 4.64 17.16
N ARG A 41 -5.19 5.60 16.32
CA ARG A 41 -4.01 6.44 16.49
C ARG A 41 -4.43 7.82 17.00
N GLU A 42 -3.60 8.44 17.83
CA GLU A 42 -3.94 9.74 18.43
C GLU A 42 -4.16 10.85 17.39
N LYS A 43 -3.40 10.82 16.30
CA LYS A 43 -3.43 11.85 15.24
C LYS A 43 -2.92 11.33 13.92
N LYS A 44 -3.28 12.05 12.86
CA LYS A 44 -2.82 11.78 11.51
C LYS A 44 -1.33 12.14 11.34
N LEU A 45 -0.48 11.14 11.18
CA LEU A 45 0.95 11.26 10.95
C LEU A 45 1.38 10.89 9.53
N GLY A 46 0.41 10.58 8.66
CA GLY A 46 0.60 10.19 7.27
C GLY A 46 0.53 8.68 7.03
N LEU A 47 0.35 8.34 5.75
CA LEU A 47 0.10 6.98 5.28
C LEU A 47 1.20 5.99 5.70
N GLY A 48 2.47 6.35 5.47
CA GLY A 48 3.59 5.48 5.82
C GLY A 48 3.70 5.21 7.32
N SER A 49 3.37 6.21 8.17
CA SER A 49 3.29 5.98 9.61
C SER A 49 2.18 5.00 9.98
N ALA A 50 1.01 5.11 9.33
CA ALA A 50 -0.11 4.20 9.59
C ALA A 50 0.24 2.76 9.19
N TYR A 51 0.88 2.55 8.05
CA TYR A 51 1.33 1.23 7.63
C TYR A 51 2.41 0.65 8.55
N ARG A 52 3.38 1.46 9.02
CA ARG A 52 4.38 0.97 10.00
C ARG A 52 3.72 0.47 11.28
N ASP A 53 2.75 1.22 11.80
CA ASP A 53 2.03 0.82 13.01
C ASP A 53 1.17 -0.43 12.77
N GLY A 54 0.51 -0.52 11.61
CA GLY A 54 -0.24 -1.70 11.19
C GLY A 54 0.65 -2.94 11.01
N PHE A 55 1.81 -2.81 10.38
CA PHE A 55 2.77 -3.91 10.24
C PHE A 55 3.30 -4.35 11.60
N LYS A 56 3.65 -3.39 12.46
CA LYS A 56 4.08 -3.72 13.81
C LYS A 56 3.02 -4.51 14.56
N TRP A 57 1.77 -4.03 14.55
CA TRP A 57 0.65 -4.72 15.19
C TRP A 57 0.48 -6.15 14.63
N GLY A 58 0.49 -6.31 13.31
CA GLY A 58 0.34 -7.61 12.68
C GLY A 58 1.45 -8.59 13.06
N LEU A 59 2.71 -8.14 13.05
CA LEU A 59 3.85 -8.97 13.45
C LEU A 59 3.83 -9.34 14.93
N ASP A 60 3.46 -8.40 15.80
CA ASP A 60 3.32 -8.63 17.25
C ASP A 60 2.20 -9.65 17.56
N ASN A 61 1.17 -9.73 16.71
CA ASN A 61 0.08 -10.69 16.81
C ASN A 61 0.33 -12.00 16.02
N GLY A 62 1.54 -12.22 15.54
CA GLY A 62 1.96 -13.49 14.94
C GLY A 62 1.53 -13.72 13.50
N PHE A 63 1.12 -12.69 12.77
CA PHE A 63 0.77 -12.84 11.36
C PHE A 63 2.02 -12.98 10.48
N GLU A 64 2.04 -14.01 9.63
CA GLU A 64 3.14 -14.29 8.71
C GLU A 64 3.05 -13.46 7.40
N TYR A 65 1.84 -13.03 7.02
CA TYR A 65 1.60 -12.21 5.84
C TYR A 65 0.73 -11.01 6.18
N LEU A 66 1.11 -9.86 5.67
CA LEU A 66 0.46 -8.58 5.91
C LEU A 66 0.12 -7.92 4.57
N VAL A 67 -1.10 -7.44 4.46
CA VAL A 67 -1.63 -6.82 3.23
C VAL A 67 -1.84 -5.34 3.46
N GLU A 68 -1.31 -4.52 2.56
CA GLU A 68 -1.72 -3.12 2.40
C GLU A 68 -2.90 -3.06 1.43
N MET A 69 -3.96 -2.38 1.82
CA MET A 69 -5.14 -2.17 0.98
C MET A 69 -5.85 -0.87 1.38
N ASP A 70 -6.21 -0.05 0.40
CA ASP A 70 -7.02 1.15 0.64
C ASP A 70 -8.47 0.77 0.92
N ALA A 71 -9.13 1.50 1.85
CA ALA A 71 -10.51 1.25 2.28
C ALA A 71 -11.56 2.09 1.52
N ASP A 72 -11.27 2.50 0.29
CA ASP A 72 -12.11 3.40 -0.51
C ASP A 72 -12.68 2.76 -1.79
N PHE A 73 -12.74 1.43 -1.81
CA PHE A 73 -13.17 0.60 -2.94
C PHE A 73 -12.34 0.74 -4.22
N SER A 74 -11.20 1.42 -4.17
CA SER A 74 -10.31 1.48 -5.32
C SER A 74 -9.57 0.16 -5.59
N HIS A 75 -9.33 -0.62 -4.54
CA HIS A 75 -8.77 -1.98 -4.61
C HIS A 75 -9.89 -3.02 -4.51
N GLN A 76 -9.94 -3.93 -5.46
CA GLN A 76 -11.01 -4.92 -5.55
C GLN A 76 -10.67 -6.19 -4.75
N VAL A 77 -11.64 -6.76 -4.03
CA VAL A 77 -11.44 -7.99 -3.26
C VAL A 77 -11.12 -9.19 -4.15
N ASN A 78 -11.60 -9.22 -5.39
CA ASN A 78 -11.24 -10.26 -6.34
C ASN A 78 -9.76 -10.19 -6.74
N ASP A 79 -9.18 -8.99 -6.85
CA ASP A 79 -7.75 -8.84 -7.08
C ASP A 79 -6.96 -9.29 -5.83
N LEU A 80 -7.47 -9.02 -4.61
CA LEU A 80 -6.85 -9.55 -3.39
C LEU A 80 -6.79 -11.08 -3.40
N LYS A 81 -7.86 -11.76 -3.82
CA LYS A 81 -7.84 -13.22 -3.96
C LYS A 81 -6.71 -13.69 -4.88
N ALA A 82 -6.53 -13.00 -6.02
CA ALA A 82 -5.46 -13.32 -6.96
C ALA A 82 -4.07 -13.08 -6.36
N LEU A 83 -3.87 -11.96 -5.66
CA LEU A 83 -2.61 -11.69 -4.96
C LEU A 83 -2.30 -12.74 -3.88
N LEU A 84 -3.32 -13.16 -3.12
CA LEU A 84 -3.16 -14.16 -2.05
C LEU A 84 -2.76 -15.55 -2.58
N LEU A 85 -3.12 -15.90 -3.81
CA LEU A 85 -2.68 -17.16 -4.45
C LEU A 85 -1.18 -17.12 -4.77
N GLU A 86 -0.63 -15.94 -5.02
CA GLU A 86 0.78 -15.73 -5.36
C GLU A 86 1.65 -15.35 -4.14
N LYS A 87 1.08 -15.36 -2.92
CA LYS A 87 1.84 -15.02 -1.72
C LYS A 87 3.08 -15.89 -1.58
N ASP A 88 4.17 -15.29 -1.20
CA ASP A 88 5.49 -15.93 -1.14
C ASP A 88 6.24 -15.49 0.13
N GLU A 89 6.99 -16.40 0.76
CA GLU A 89 7.70 -16.13 2.00
C GLU A 89 8.85 -15.12 1.84
N LYS A 90 9.48 -15.07 0.67
CA LYS A 90 10.70 -14.28 0.43
C LYS A 90 10.47 -13.06 -0.45
N ASN A 91 9.35 -13.02 -1.17
CA ASN A 91 9.04 -12.00 -2.15
C ASN A 91 7.90 -11.11 -1.66
N ILE A 92 7.84 -9.90 -2.21
CA ILE A 92 6.70 -8.99 -2.05
C ILE A 92 5.79 -9.18 -3.27
N ILE A 93 4.50 -9.35 -3.05
CA ILE A 93 3.50 -9.38 -4.13
C ILE A 93 2.91 -7.98 -4.25
N LEU A 94 2.93 -7.42 -5.44
CA LEU A 94 2.50 -6.07 -5.74
C LEU A 94 1.36 -6.08 -6.75
N GLY A 95 0.20 -5.61 -6.37
CA GLY A 95 -0.90 -5.34 -7.29
C GLY A 95 -0.56 -4.16 -8.19
N SER A 96 -0.37 -4.41 -9.48
CA SER A 96 0.13 -3.45 -10.45
C SER A 96 -0.93 -3.07 -11.48
N ARG A 97 -1.09 -1.77 -11.69
CA ARG A 97 -1.98 -1.18 -12.71
C ARG A 97 -1.34 -1.14 -14.10
N TYR A 98 -0.02 -1.32 -14.18
CA TYR A 98 0.77 -1.01 -15.37
C TYR A 98 1.47 -2.21 -16.01
N VAL A 99 1.27 -3.40 -15.48
CA VAL A 99 1.63 -4.66 -16.15
C VAL A 99 0.56 -5.09 -17.16
N SER A 100 0.87 -6.08 -17.98
CA SER A 100 -0.13 -6.66 -18.91
C SER A 100 -1.40 -7.07 -18.17
N GLN A 101 -2.57 -6.71 -18.67
CA GLN A 101 -3.90 -6.90 -18.10
C GLN A 101 -4.22 -5.97 -16.89
N GLY A 102 -3.27 -5.23 -16.34
CA GLY A 102 -3.53 -4.21 -15.33
C GLY A 102 -4.39 -3.06 -15.92
N LYS A 103 -5.30 -2.50 -15.11
CA LYS A 103 -6.27 -1.50 -15.56
C LYS A 103 -6.45 -0.39 -14.53
N VAL A 104 -6.81 0.79 -15.04
CA VAL A 104 -7.29 1.92 -14.24
C VAL A 104 -8.61 2.38 -14.82
N LEU A 105 -9.66 2.34 -14.04
CA LEU A 105 -11.02 2.75 -14.43
C LEU A 105 -11.39 4.08 -13.75
N GLY A 106 -12.12 4.92 -14.46
CA GLY A 106 -12.63 6.20 -13.94
C GLY A 106 -11.67 7.39 -14.04
N TRP A 107 -10.36 7.19 -14.20
CA TRP A 107 -9.42 8.29 -14.30
C TRP A 107 -9.47 9.02 -15.64
N SER A 108 -9.28 10.34 -15.60
CA SER A 108 -9.06 11.10 -16.83
C SER A 108 -7.76 10.66 -17.51
N LYS A 109 -7.72 10.77 -18.84
CA LYS A 109 -6.52 10.44 -19.65
C LYS A 109 -5.27 11.18 -19.15
N ARG A 110 -5.40 12.46 -18.77
CA ARG A 110 -4.30 13.27 -18.23
C ARG A 110 -3.74 12.70 -16.94
N ARG A 111 -4.61 12.29 -16.01
CA ARG A 111 -4.22 11.68 -14.73
C ARG A 111 -3.52 10.34 -14.95
N SER A 112 -4.07 9.51 -15.83
CA SER A 112 -3.48 8.20 -16.16
C SER A 112 -2.08 8.35 -16.77
N LEU A 113 -1.91 9.27 -17.73
CA LEU A 113 -0.61 9.56 -18.34
C LEU A 113 0.40 10.10 -17.33
N LEU A 114 -0.01 11.04 -16.47
CA LEU A 114 0.86 11.60 -15.43
C LEU A 114 1.32 10.52 -14.45
N SER A 115 0.40 9.67 -13.99
CA SER A 115 0.72 8.56 -13.09
C SER A 115 1.67 7.55 -13.74
N LYS A 116 1.42 7.16 -15.00
CA LYS A 116 2.31 6.26 -15.72
C LYS A 116 3.70 6.87 -15.91
N TYR A 117 3.77 8.15 -16.27
CA TYR A 117 5.05 8.86 -16.40
C TYR A 117 5.81 8.90 -15.05
N ALA A 118 5.12 9.23 -13.94
CA ALA A 118 5.73 9.26 -12.63
C ALA A 118 6.27 7.89 -12.20
N ASN A 119 5.57 6.80 -12.51
CA ASN A 119 6.04 5.45 -12.24
C ASN A 119 7.27 5.08 -13.09
N ASN A 120 7.23 5.36 -14.39
CA ASN A 120 8.37 5.11 -15.29
C ASN A 120 9.61 5.92 -14.86
N PHE A 121 9.42 7.19 -14.48
CA PHE A 121 10.50 8.04 -13.97
C PHE A 121 11.09 7.49 -12.68
N SER A 122 10.23 7.08 -11.73
CA SER A 122 10.67 6.49 -10.47
C SER A 122 11.46 5.19 -10.70
N SER A 123 10.96 4.33 -11.58
CA SER A 123 11.62 3.08 -11.98
C SER A 123 12.98 3.34 -12.63
N PHE A 124 13.06 4.32 -13.53
CA PHE A 124 14.31 4.72 -14.19
C PHE A 124 15.36 5.24 -13.17
N ILE A 125 14.97 6.17 -12.28
CA ILE A 125 15.88 6.76 -11.28
C ILE A 125 16.39 5.70 -10.30
N THR A 126 15.52 4.79 -9.88
CA THR A 126 15.88 3.71 -8.93
C THR A 126 16.56 2.52 -9.61
N LYS A 127 16.63 2.53 -10.96
CA LYS A 127 17.09 1.41 -11.78
C LYS A 127 16.33 0.11 -11.49
N SER A 128 15.05 0.23 -11.14
CA SER A 128 14.16 -0.89 -10.93
C SER A 128 13.53 -1.35 -12.25
N LYS A 129 12.96 -2.55 -12.23
CA LYS A 129 12.12 -3.05 -13.33
C LYS A 129 10.64 -3.07 -12.96
N ILE A 130 10.29 -2.36 -11.89
CA ILE A 130 8.92 -2.33 -11.35
C ILE A 130 8.11 -1.29 -12.13
N ASN A 131 6.95 -1.72 -12.64
CA ASN A 131 6.08 -0.86 -13.45
C ASN A 131 5.20 0.04 -12.57
N ASP A 132 4.82 -0.41 -11.37
CA ASP A 132 3.95 0.35 -10.46
C ASP A 132 4.62 0.62 -9.10
N MET A 133 5.50 1.60 -9.08
CA MET A 133 6.24 2.02 -7.88
C MET A 133 5.35 2.63 -6.79
N THR A 134 4.15 3.04 -7.14
CA THR A 134 3.25 3.84 -6.29
C THR A 134 2.02 3.10 -5.80
N SER A 135 1.81 1.86 -6.22
CA SER A 135 0.70 1.06 -5.75
C SER A 135 0.84 0.76 -4.26
N GLY A 136 -0.26 0.96 -3.52
CA GLY A 136 -0.41 0.60 -2.10
C GLY A 136 -1.20 -0.69 -1.92
N PHE A 137 -1.27 -1.55 -2.93
CA PHE A 137 -1.91 -2.85 -2.82
C PHE A 137 -0.83 -3.93 -2.86
N ARG A 138 -0.40 -4.37 -1.69
CA ARG A 138 0.77 -5.24 -1.56
C ARG A 138 0.59 -6.31 -0.51
N ILE A 139 1.23 -7.45 -0.71
CA ILE A 139 1.39 -8.49 0.32
C ILE A 139 2.87 -8.55 0.69
N TYR A 140 3.13 -8.42 1.97
CA TYR A 140 4.44 -8.61 2.57
C TYR A 140 4.44 -9.86 3.43
N SER A 141 5.48 -10.65 3.34
CA SER A 141 5.78 -11.65 4.35
C SER A 141 6.49 -11.01 5.54
N LYS A 142 6.42 -11.65 6.71
CA LYS A 142 7.24 -11.29 7.88
C LYS A 142 8.71 -11.18 7.50
N TYR A 143 9.25 -12.20 6.80
CA TYR A 143 10.62 -12.21 6.31
C TYR A 143 10.95 -10.97 5.46
N SER A 144 10.09 -10.61 4.51
CA SER A 144 10.35 -9.46 3.64
C SER A 144 10.33 -8.15 4.41
N LEU A 145 9.40 -7.96 5.36
CA LEU A 145 9.34 -6.77 6.22
C LEU A 145 10.57 -6.63 7.12
N GLU A 146 11.00 -7.71 7.75
CA GLU A 146 12.19 -7.73 8.59
C GLU A 146 13.45 -7.43 7.74
N LYS A 147 13.56 -8.06 6.57
CA LYS A 147 14.72 -7.89 5.69
C LYS A 147 14.86 -6.48 5.16
N ILE A 148 13.75 -5.82 4.81
CA ILE A 148 13.79 -4.42 4.34
C ILE A 148 13.91 -3.42 5.49
N ASN A 149 13.75 -3.87 6.74
CA ASN A 149 13.79 -3.01 7.92
C ASN A 149 12.80 -1.83 7.82
N TYR A 150 11.52 -2.16 7.56
CA TYR A 150 10.45 -1.21 7.25
C TYR A 150 10.30 -0.08 8.29
N GLN A 151 10.66 -0.35 9.55
CA GLN A 151 10.57 0.63 10.63
C GLN A 151 11.49 1.84 10.42
N ASN A 152 12.57 1.68 9.67
CA ASN A 152 13.53 2.75 9.36
C ASN A 152 13.12 3.61 8.16
N THR A 153 11.95 3.37 7.55
CA THR A 153 11.41 4.25 6.51
C THR A 153 11.12 5.64 7.06
N LYS A 154 11.38 6.66 6.25
CA LYS A 154 11.30 8.06 6.68
C LYS A 154 10.12 8.81 6.09
N ASN A 155 9.62 8.34 4.95
CA ASN A 155 8.51 8.98 4.27
C ASN A 155 7.17 8.57 4.91
N ASN A 156 6.32 9.57 5.14
CA ASN A 156 4.99 9.36 5.70
C ASN A 156 3.86 9.58 4.67
N GLY A 157 4.19 10.09 3.49
CA GLY A 157 3.26 10.30 2.38
C GLY A 157 3.35 9.18 1.34
N TYR A 158 2.98 9.50 0.11
CA TYR A 158 3.00 8.52 -1.00
C TYR A 158 4.41 8.08 -1.42
N ALA A 159 5.45 8.86 -1.09
CA ALA A 159 6.84 8.46 -1.27
C ALA A 159 7.21 7.21 -0.45
N PHE A 160 6.41 6.87 0.58
CA PHE A 160 6.57 5.63 1.36
C PHE A 160 6.56 4.39 0.47
N GLN A 161 5.63 4.30 -0.50
CA GLN A 161 5.55 3.13 -1.39
C GLN A 161 6.80 3.00 -2.29
N ILE A 162 7.33 4.12 -2.76
CA ILE A 162 8.59 4.15 -3.53
C ILE A 162 9.76 3.74 -2.62
N GLU A 163 9.81 4.24 -1.39
CA GLU A 163 10.85 3.91 -0.41
C GLU A 163 10.83 2.41 -0.07
N MET A 164 9.67 1.83 0.19
CA MET A 164 9.52 0.39 0.44
C MET A 164 10.02 -0.45 -0.75
N THR A 165 9.69 -0.04 -1.98
CA THR A 165 10.18 -0.70 -3.20
C THR A 165 11.70 -0.61 -3.32
N VAL A 166 12.27 0.56 -3.06
CA VAL A 166 13.73 0.78 -3.09
C VAL A 166 14.44 -0.05 -2.03
N LEU A 167 13.90 -0.10 -0.82
CA LEU A 167 14.45 -0.92 0.26
C LEU A 167 14.40 -2.41 -0.09
N ALA A 168 13.30 -2.88 -0.69
CA ALA A 168 13.20 -4.26 -1.16
C ALA A 168 14.32 -4.60 -2.15
N ILE A 169 14.49 -3.77 -3.18
CA ILE A 169 15.53 -3.97 -4.21
C ILE A 169 16.94 -3.96 -3.59
N ASN A 170 17.24 -2.98 -2.73
CA ASN A 170 18.56 -2.84 -2.12
C ASN A 170 18.92 -3.99 -1.16
N ASN A 171 17.91 -4.62 -0.57
CA ASN A 171 18.08 -5.76 0.33
C ASN A 171 17.87 -7.13 -0.36
N GLY A 172 17.77 -7.15 -1.69
CA GLY A 172 17.62 -8.39 -2.46
C GLY A 172 16.30 -9.12 -2.28
N VAL A 173 15.25 -8.40 -1.85
CA VAL A 173 13.87 -8.89 -1.83
C VAL A 173 13.25 -8.64 -3.20
N LYS A 174 12.76 -9.70 -3.85
CA LYS A 174 12.10 -9.57 -5.15
C LYS A 174 10.69 -9.02 -4.98
N ILE A 175 10.21 -8.31 -6.00
CA ILE A 175 8.85 -7.84 -6.10
C ILE A 175 8.22 -8.49 -7.33
N ILE A 176 7.11 -9.18 -7.14
CA ILE A 176 6.33 -9.83 -8.18
C ILE A 176 5.07 -8.98 -8.42
N GLU A 177 4.92 -8.48 -9.65
CA GLU A 177 3.78 -7.66 -10.02
C GLU A 177 2.65 -8.52 -10.59
N ILE A 178 1.47 -8.41 -9.99
CA ILE A 178 0.24 -9.09 -10.39
C ILE A 178 -0.74 -8.02 -10.93
N PRO A 179 -1.38 -8.23 -12.09
CA PRO A 179 -2.30 -7.25 -12.64
C PRO A 179 -3.51 -7.05 -11.73
N ILE A 180 -3.90 -5.79 -11.53
CA ILE A 180 -5.11 -5.41 -10.81
C ILE A 180 -5.97 -4.44 -11.61
N THR A 181 -7.24 -4.36 -11.25
CA THR A 181 -8.16 -3.34 -11.74
C THR A 181 -8.38 -2.29 -10.65
N PHE A 182 -7.69 -1.16 -10.79
CA PHE A 182 -7.89 -0.01 -9.91
C PHE A 182 -9.10 0.80 -10.37
N VAL A 183 -10.06 1.01 -9.49
CA VAL A 183 -11.27 1.80 -9.77
C VAL A 183 -11.17 3.15 -9.08
N GLU A 184 -11.59 4.24 -9.74
CA GLU A 184 -11.64 5.53 -9.06
C GLU A 184 -12.65 5.47 -7.92
N ARG A 185 -12.26 5.99 -6.74
CA ARG A 185 -13.13 6.04 -5.57
C ARG A 185 -14.45 6.76 -5.86
N GLU A 186 -15.53 6.27 -5.30
CA GLU A 186 -16.85 6.87 -5.47
C GLU A 186 -17.03 8.16 -4.66
N SER A 187 -16.32 8.27 -3.53
CA SER A 187 -16.45 9.39 -2.59
C SER A 187 -15.09 9.99 -2.23
N GLY A 188 -15.09 11.30 -1.98
CA GLY A 188 -13.91 12.04 -1.57
C GLY A 188 -13.08 12.61 -2.74
N LYS A 189 -12.23 13.58 -2.42
CA LYS A 189 -11.33 14.20 -3.39
C LYS A 189 -10.02 13.44 -3.48
N SER A 190 -9.45 13.35 -4.68
CA SER A 190 -8.10 12.80 -4.86
C SER A 190 -7.11 13.54 -3.94
N LYS A 191 -6.39 12.77 -3.12
CA LYS A 191 -5.34 13.31 -2.23
C LYS A 191 -4.06 13.68 -3.00
N MET A 192 -3.98 13.37 -4.31
CA MET A 192 -2.84 13.77 -5.15
C MET A 192 -2.79 15.29 -5.27
N ASN A 193 -1.78 15.87 -4.68
CA ASN A 193 -1.49 17.30 -4.78
C ASN A 193 0.01 17.52 -5.10
N SER A 194 0.38 18.76 -5.40
CA SER A 194 1.77 19.08 -5.74
C SER A 194 2.77 18.74 -4.64
N ARG A 195 2.38 18.77 -3.37
CA ARG A 195 3.26 18.41 -2.24
C ARG A 195 3.69 16.94 -2.30
N ILE A 196 2.77 16.06 -2.66
CA ILE A 196 3.04 14.63 -2.81
C ILE A 196 4.04 14.37 -3.93
N ILE A 197 3.85 15.06 -5.06
CA ILE A 197 4.78 14.94 -6.20
C ILE A 197 6.16 15.45 -5.80
N ILE A 198 6.23 16.58 -5.11
CA ILE A 198 7.50 17.17 -4.64
C ILE A 198 8.18 16.24 -3.63
N GLU A 199 7.43 15.64 -2.70
CA GLU A 199 7.97 14.67 -1.73
C GLU A 199 8.61 13.46 -2.45
N ALA A 200 7.91 12.88 -3.42
CA ALA A 200 8.41 11.77 -4.21
C ALA A 200 9.66 12.15 -5.02
N LEU A 201 9.64 13.30 -5.68
CA LEU A 201 10.80 13.81 -6.44
C LEU A 201 12.00 14.08 -5.52
N LYS A 202 11.78 14.70 -4.36
CA LYS A 202 12.84 14.94 -3.37
C LYS A 202 13.44 13.63 -2.88
N TYR A 203 12.63 12.63 -2.58
CA TYR A 203 13.11 11.30 -2.19
C TYR A 203 13.96 10.67 -3.29
N LEU A 204 13.48 10.66 -4.53
CA LEU A 204 14.19 10.08 -5.67
C LEU A 204 15.50 10.81 -5.95
N PHE A 205 15.51 12.15 -5.84
CA PHE A 205 16.73 12.94 -5.97
C PHE A 205 17.74 12.56 -4.89
N LEU A 206 17.36 12.60 -3.63
CA LEU A 206 18.23 12.22 -2.52
C LEU A 206 18.74 10.79 -2.63
N TYR A 207 17.90 9.86 -3.08
CA TYR A 207 18.32 8.48 -3.33
C TYR A 207 19.39 8.39 -4.41
N ARG A 208 19.24 9.14 -5.51
CA ARG A 208 20.18 9.10 -6.64
C ARG A 208 21.58 9.62 -6.29
N PHE A 209 21.66 10.60 -5.38
CA PHE A 209 22.92 11.24 -4.99
C PHE A 209 23.52 10.71 -3.68
N LYS A 210 22.86 9.80 -2.98
CA LYS A 210 23.41 9.08 -1.82
C LYS A 210 24.16 7.79 -2.19
N LYS A 211 24.10 7.40 -3.45
CA LYS A 211 24.92 6.34 -4.04
C LYS A 211 26.13 6.97 -4.74
#